data_b95769e6491a210ecd0fa473ef44f95a
#
_entry.id   b95769e6491a210ecd0fa473ef44f95a
#
_cell.length_a   1.000
_cell.length_b   1.000
_cell.length_c   1.000
_cell.angle_alpha   90.00
_cell.angle_beta   90.00
_cell.angle_gamma   90.00
#
_symmetry.space_group_name_H-M   'P 1'
#
loop_
_entity.id
_entity.type
_entity.pdbx_description
1 polymer ?
#
loop_
_entity_poly.entity_id
_entity_poly.type
_entity_poly.pdbx_seq_one_letter_code
_entity_poly.pdbx_strand_id
1 'polypeptide(L)' 'MKKQWLRKIGLILLSVFVLSLLVFVMSRLAPG' A
#
# COMPACT_ATOMS: atom_id res chain seq x y z
N MET A 1 -3.64 -2.51 -26.08
CA MET A 1 -2.94 -2.10 -25.12
C MET A 1 -3.63 -1.60 -23.96
N LYS A 2 -3.21 -2.04 -22.85
CA LYS A 2 -3.96 -1.88 -21.64
C LYS A 2 -3.25 -0.99 -20.66
N LYS A 3 -3.04 0.23 -21.05
CA LYS A 3 -2.44 1.21 -20.14
C LYS A 3 -3.32 1.40 -18.92
N GLN A 4 -4.62 1.30 -19.11
CA GLN A 4 -5.55 1.44 -17.99
C GLN A 4 -5.35 0.33 -16.97
N TRP A 5 -4.99 -0.84 -17.44
CA TRP A 5 -4.72 -1.97 -16.56
C TRP A 5 -3.52 -1.72 -15.66
N LEU A 6 -2.45 -1.22 -16.28
CA LEU A 6 -1.24 -0.93 -15.54
C LEU A 6 -1.50 0.10 -14.46
N ARG A 7 -2.28 1.11 -14.79
CA ARG A 7 -2.61 2.14 -13.83
C ARG A 7 -3.42 1.58 -12.67
N LYS A 8 -4.35 0.69 -12.97
CA LYS A 8 -5.18 0.08 -11.95
C LYS A 8 -4.34 -0.75 -10.99
N ILE A 9 -3.46 -1.56 -11.54
CA ILE A 9 -2.58 -2.39 -10.73
C ILE A 9 -1.68 -1.53 -9.87
N GLY A 10 -1.15 -0.46 -10.43
CA GLY A 10 -0.29 0.44 -9.70
C GLY A 10 -0.99 1.06 -8.50
N LEU A 11 -2.24 1.47 -8.69
CA LEU A 11 -3.01 2.05 -7.60
C LEU A 11 -3.25 1.04 -6.48
N ILE A 12 -3.57 -0.19 -6.85
CA ILE A 12 -3.79 -1.23 -5.86
C ILE A 12 -2.52 -1.51 -5.09
N LEU A 13 -1.41 -1.63 -5.80
CA LEU A 13 -0.12 -1.87 -5.15
C LEU A 13 0.25 -0.73 -4.22
N LEU A 14 0.00 0.49 -4.67
CA LEU A 14 0.29 1.66 -3.84
C LEU A 14 -0.53 1.65 -2.56
N SER A 15 -1.80 1.32 -2.67
CA SER A 15 -2.67 1.26 -1.49
C SER A 15 -2.18 0.22 -0.51
N VAL A 16 -1.85 -0.96 -0.99
CA VAL A 16 -1.35 -2.03 -0.14
C VAL A 16 -0.05 -1.61 0.53
N PHE A 17 0.81 -0.95 -0.24
CA PHE A 17 2.08 -0.49 0.30
C PHE A 17 1.88 0.50 1.43
N VAL A 18 1.01 1.48 1.23
CA VAL A 18 0.73 2.49 2.24
C VAL A 18 0.13 1.86 3.49
N LEU A 19 -0.81 0.95 3.30
CA LEU A 19 -1.42 0.27 4.44
C LEU A 19 -0.38 -0.52 5.23
N SER A 20 0.50 -1.21 4.54
CA SER A 20 1.55 -1.98 5.21
C SER A 20 2.46 -1.06 6.00
N LEU A 21 2.80 0.09 5.44
CA LEU A 21 3.63 1.06 6.13
C LEU A 21 2.94 1.58 7.37
N LEU A 22 1.66 1.89 7.26
CA LEU A 22 0.90 2.39 8.40
C LEU A 22 0.89 1.38 9.53
N VAL A 23 0.60 0.14 9.22
CA VAL A 23 0.57 -0.92 10.23
C VAL A 23 1.95 -1.08 10.85
N PHE A 24 2.98 -1.04 10.04
CA PHE A 24 4.35 -1.19 10.51
C PHE A 24 4.72 -0.08 11.48
N VAL A 25 4.42 1.16 11.08
CA VAL A 25 4.74 2.32 11.91
C VAL A 25 3.96 2.28 13.22
N MET A 26 2.69 1.98 13.14
CA MET A 26 1.87 1.91 14.35
C MET A 26 2.34 0.82 15.29
N SER A 27 2.76 -0.29 14.73
CA SER A 27 3.27 -1.39 15.54
C SER A 27 4.54 -0.98 16.27
N ARG A 28 5.30 -0.08 15.68
CA ARG A 28 6.51 0.40 16.31
C ARG A 28 6.23 1.46 17.36
N LEU A 29 5.29 2.33 17.06
CA LEU A 29 4.96 3.42 17.97
C LEU A 29 4.18 2.93 19.19
N ALA A 30 3.35 1.95 19.00
CA ALA A 30 2.53 1.41 20.08
C ALA A 30 2.70 -0.10 20.15
N PRO A 31 3.85 -0.56 20.59
CA PRO A 31 4.09 -2.01 20.70
C PRO A 31 3.43 -2.54 21.95
N GLY A 32 2.34 -3.03 21.81
CA GLY A 32 1.79 -3.57 22.97
C GLY A 32 0.42 -3.35 23.23
#